data_f408bccaf2a7604dec86a7ad22f86404
#
_entry.id   f408bccaf2a7604dec86a7ad22f86404
#
_cell.length_a   1.000
_cell.length_b   1.000
_cell.length_c   1.000
_cell.angle_alpha   90.00
_cell.angle_beta   90.00
_cell.angle_gamma   90.00
#
_symmetry.space_group_name_H-M   'P 1'
#
loop_
_entity.id
_entity.type
_entity.pdbx_description
1 polymer ?
#
loop_
_entity_poly.entity_id
_entity_poly.type
_entity_poly.pdbx_seq_one_letter_code
_entity_poly.pdbx_strand_id
1 'polypeptide(L)'
;MASNVNRRDFLKLSAAALAGLAFRDFPPGERRYQDRSSAYTLGRMVHSLRYYRLPSLESEELGYYTADTVVKIIKETSGYSDVTRKTKWLQSEDGWFQGSYVQPVKNELNRPLTSVPASGMLVEVTVPYTQSYVVRDGEKKRSYRFYYKSTHWVNNVIVGENNLVWYQVLDERAKDYFYVEAAHLRPIMPEEISPISPGVSDKVIKVDLEKQRVTAFEGSRPVFTARTSTGYFEGTTPIGEHRVERKQPSSHMTPFEGNRYDLPGVPWVCYISWSGVSLHGTYWHNNYGTPESSGCINLTPEDSLWFYRWTDPYVPPGEDYV
;
A
#
# COMPACT_ATOMS: atom_id res chain seq x y z
N MET A 1 -21.05 -47.96 13.10
CA MET A 1 -21.92 -46.83 13.47
C MET A 1 -21.26 -45.56 12.97
N ALA A 2 -21.72 -45.01 11.84
CA ALA A 2 -21.19 -43.77 11.30
C ALA A 2 -21.96 -42.61 11.96
N SER A 3 -21.27 -41.77 12.71
CA SER A 3 -21.85 -40.57 13.30
C SER A 3 -22.09 -39.52 12.22
N ASN A 4 -23.33 -39.17 11.98
CA ASN A 4 -23.70 -38.07 11.09
C ASN A 4 -23.26 -36.75 11.75
N VAL A 5 -22.17 -36.17 11.21
CA VAL A 5 -21.74 -34.81 11.54
C VAL A 5 -22.70 -33.85 10.83
N ASN A 6 -23.44 -33.05 11.60
CA ASN A 6 -24.36 -32.09 11.03
C ASN A 6 -23.58 -30.85 10.42
N ARG A 7 -24.26 -30.11 9.53
CA ARG A 7 -23.68 -28.97 8.80
C ARG A 7 -23.08 -27.88 9.71
N ARG A 8 -23.62 -27.73 10.92
CA ARG A 8 -23.18 -26.73 11.91
C ARG A 8 -21.91 -27.18 12.62
N ASP A 9 -21.74 -28.49 12.86
CA ASP A 9 -20.53 -29.06 13.46
C ASP A 9 -19.39 -29.14 12.44
N PHE A 10 -19.70 -29.38 11.16
CA PHE A 10 -18.75 -29.31 10.07
C PHE A 10 -18.17 -27.88 9.91
N LEU A 11 -19.00 -26.85 9.97
CA LEU A 11 -18.55 -25.45 9.91
C LEU A 11 -17.70 -25.05 11.12
N LYS A 12 -18.02 -25.53 12.31
CA LYS A 12 -17.22 -25.29 13.52
C LYS A 12 -15.87 -26.02 13.47
N LEU A 13 -15.84 -27.25 12.96
CA LEU A 13 -14.61 -28.02 12.78
C LEU A 13 -13.74 -27.42 11.66
N SER A 14 -14.34 -26.91 10.58
CA SER A 14 -13.63 -26.24 9.49
C SER A 14 -13.02 -24.90 9.94
N ALA A 15 -13.74 -24.12 10.75
CA ALA A 15 -13.23 -22.88 11.33
C ALA A 15 -12.10 -23.14 12.34
N ALA A 16 -12.20 -24.17 13.17
CA ALA A 16 -11.17 -24.58 14.12
C ALA A 16 -9.93 -25.15 13.42
N ALA A 17 -10.09 -25.89 12.32
CA ALA A 17 -8.99 -26.44 11.53
C ALA A 17 -8.23 -25.34 10.75
N LEU A 18 -8.95 -24.35 10.21
CA LEU A 18 -8.34 -23.18 9.56
C LEU A 18 -7.61 -22.28 10.55
N ALA A 19 -8.16 -22.07 11.74
CA ALA A 19 -7.48 -21.35 12.82
C ALA A 19 -6.24 -22.10 13.34
N GLY A 20 -6.30 -23.45 13.45
CA GLY A 20 -5.19 -24.28 13.91
C GLY A 20 -4.03 -24.39 12.90
N LEU A 21 -4.27 -24.25 11.60
CA LEU A 21 -3.23 -24.25 10.56
C LEU A 21 -2.54 -22.90 10.41
N ALA A 22 -3.19 -21.80 10.80
CA ALA A 22 -2.63 -20.46 10.73
C ALA A 22 -1.67 -20.11 11.87
N PHE A 23 -1.59 -20.96 12.94
CA PHE A 23 -0.84 -20.64 14.16
C PHE A 23 0.24 -21.68 14.54
N ARG A 24 0.65 -22.54 13.61
CA ARG A 24 1.78 -23.44 13.87
C ARG A 24 3.09 -22.76 13.46
N ASP A 25 3.93 -22.58 14.49
CA ASP A 25 5.38 -22.35 14.45
C ASP A 25 5.89 -20.96 14.02
N PHE A 26 5.51 -19.92 14.82
CA PHE A 26 6.40 -18.79 15.00
C PHE A 26 6.63 -18.56 16.49
N PRO A 27 7.89 -18.50 16.96
CA PRO A 27 8.17 -18.10 18.33
C PRO A 27 7.60 -16.70 18.57
N PRO A 28 6.98 -16.41 19.72
CA PRO A 28 6.47 -15.08 20.02
C PRO A 28 7.66 -14.15 20.18
N GLY A 29 7.86 -13.21 19.26
CA GLY A 29 8.82 -12.15 19.50
C GLY A 29 9.48 -11.46 18.31
N GLU A 30 9.55 -12.05 17.15
CA GLU A 30 10.20 -11.39 16.01
C GLU A 30 9.51 -11.78 14.71
N ARG A 31 8.50 -11.01 14.29
CA ARG A 31 8.26 -10.88 12.88
C ARG A 31 9.33 -9.93 12.34
N ARG A 32 10.49 -10.50 11.98
CA ARG A 32 11.52 -9.79 11.26
C ARG A 32 10.90 -9.29 9.96
N TYR A 33 11.26 -8.07 9.56
CA TYR A 33 11.12 -7.61 8.19
C TYR A 33 11.58 -8.75 7.26
N GLN A 34 10.62 -9.50 6.72
CA GLN A 34 10.91 -10.38 5.59
C GLN A 34 11.00 -9.46 4.39
N ASP A 35 12.15 -9.44 3.76
CA ASP A 35 12.31 -8.82 2.46
C ASP A 35 11.35 -9.52 1.49
N ARG A 36 10.18 -8.88 1.27
CA ARG A 36 9.12 -9.42 0.42
C ARG A 36 9.41 -9.24 -1.07
N SER A 37 10.59 -8.69 -1.42
CA SER A 37 11.00 -8.49 -2.81
C SER A 37 10.97 -9.78 -3.63
N SER A 38 11.24 -10.94 -2.99
CA SER A 38 11.18 -12.25 -3.65
C SER A 38 9.78 -12.67 -4.11
N ALA A 39 8.72 -12.04 -3.63
CA ALA A 39 7.34 -12.32 -4.03
C ALA A 39 6.91 -11.55 -5.30
N TYR A 40 7.68 -10.56 -5.72
CA TYR A 40 7.39 -9.72 -6.87
C TYR A 40 8.38 -10.00 -7.99
N THR A 41 7.85 -10.25 -9.18
CA THR A 41 8.65 -10.47 -10.39
C THR A 41 8.65 -9.28 -11.33
N LEU A 42 7.84 -8.25 -11.02
CA LEU A 42 7.72 -7.03 -11.81
C LEU A 42 8.09 -5.80 -10.97
N GLY A 43 8.70 -4.82 -11.61
CA GLY A 43 8.96 -3.51 -11.06
C GLY A 43 8.40 -2.41 -11.96
N ARG A 44 7.63 -1.48 -11.38
CA ARG A 44 7.17 -0.28 -12.06
C ARG A 44 8.10 0.88 -11.72
N MET A 45 8.61 1.57 -12.73
CA MET A 45 9.42 2.78 -12.56
C MET A 45 8.53 3.92 -12.07
N VAL A 46 8.82 4.47 -10.89
CA VAL A 46 8.06 5.60 -10.33
C VAL A 46 8.41 6.90 -11.04
N HIS A 47 9.68 7.07 -11.39
CA HIS A 47 10.22 8.16 -12.18
C HIS A 47 11.00 7.62 -13.37
N SER A 48 11.43 8.49 -14.28
CA SER A 48 12.42 8.11 -15.30
C SER A 48 13.72 7.67 -14.61
N LEU A 49 14.23 6.51 -14.97
CA LEU A 49 15.33 5.85 -14.29
C LEU A 49 16.35 5.32 -15.28
N ARG A 50 17.62 5.66 -15.11
CA ARG A 50 18.72 5.14 -15.93
C ARG A 50 19.04 3.70 -15.57
N TYR A 51 19.48 2.92 -16.54
CA TYR A 51 19.99 1.58 -16.31
C TYR A 51 21.41 1.43 -16.87
N TYR A 52 22.20 0.58 -16.23
CA TYR A 52 23.64 0.48 -16.34
C TYR A 52 24.08 -0.96 -16.60
N ARG A 53 25.29 -1.14 -17.13
CA ARG A 53 25.87 -2.46 -17.35
C ARG A 53 26.13 -3.23 -16.05
N LEU A 54 26.55 -2.54 -14.99
CA LEU A 54 26.81 -3.09 -13.65
C LEU A 54 26.02 -2.29 -12.59
N PRO A 55 25.83 -2.84 -11.37
CA PRO A 55 25.11 -2.17 -10.29
C PRO A 55 25.93 -1.05 -9.63
N SER A 56 26.32 -0.06 -10.42
CA SER A 56 27.11 1.11 -10.02
C SER A 56 26.77 2.30 -10.93
N LEU A 57 26.69 3.50 -10.35
CA LEU A 57 26.54 4.76 -11.10
C LEU A 57 27.77 5.13 -11.93
N GLU A 58 28.94 4.53 -11.62
CA GLU A 58 30.18 4.73 -12.38
C GLU A 58 30.25 3.77 -13.59
N SER A 59 29.30 2.85 -13.71
CA SER A 59 29.25 1.92 -14.82
C SER A 59 28.69 2.59 -16.08
N GLU A 60 28.96 1.98 -17.23
CA GLU A 60 28.41 2.41 -18.51
C GLU A 60 26.88 2.49 -18.45
N GLU A 61 26.33 3.66 -18.76
CA GLU A 61 24.89 3.88 -18.95
C GLU A 61 24.45 3.26 -20.27
N LEU A 62 23.48 2.35 -20.22
CA LEU A 62 22.95 1.66 -21.39
C LEU A 62 21.67 2.32 -21.93
N GLY A 63 20.98 3.09 -21.11
CA GLY A 63 19.76 3.78 -21.47
C GLY A 63 18.92 4.22 -20.27
N TYR A 64 17.65 4.49 -20.51
CA TYR A 64 16.74 4.88 -19.44
C TYR A 64 15.33 4.33 -19.67
N TYR A 65 14.61 4.09 -18.59
CA TYR A 65 13.17 3.84 -18.56
C TYR A 65 12.41 5.13 -18.31
N THR A 66 11.28 5.30 -18.92
CA THR A 66 10.33 6.37 -18.56
C THR A 66 9.51 5.98 -17.34
N ALA A 67 8.92 6.97 -16.68
CA ALA A 67 7.96 6.72 -15.61
C ALA A 67 6.84 5.77 -16.08
N ASP A 68 6.39 4.91 -15.17
CA ASP A 68 5.39 3.86 -15.37
C ASP A 68 5.79 2.71 -16.30
N THR A 69 7.04 2.68 -16.80
CA THR A 69 7.57 1.48 -17.45
C THR A 69 7.56 0.32 -16.44
N VAL A 70 7.07 -0.84 -16.87
CA VAL A 70 7.03 -2.06 -16.07
C VAL A 70 8.00 -3.07 -16.67
N VAL A 71 8.92 -3.57 -15.86
CA VAL A 71 9.93 -4.55 -16.28
C VAL A 71 9.91 -5.77 -15.38
N LYS A 72 10.37 -6.89 -15.91
CA LYS A 72 10.63 -8.09 -15.11
C LYS A 72 11.91 -7.91 -14.31
N ILE A 73 11.84 -8.17 -13.02
CA ILE A 73 13.01 -8.17 -12.14
C ILE A 73 13.62 -9.58 -12.14
N ILE A 74 14.86 -9.67 -12.59
CA ILE A 74 15.60 -10.94 -12.73
C ILE A 74 16.43 -11.20 -11.49
N LYS A 75 17.04 -10.13 -10.95
CA LYS A 75 17.98 -10.22 -9.83
C LYS A 75 17.97 -8.96 -8.99
N GLU A 76 18.33 -9.13 -7.74
CA GLU A 76 18.54 -8.05 -6.77
C GLU A 76 19.94 -8.17 -6.16
N THR A 77 20.58 -7.04 -5.91
CA THR A 77 21.86 -6.97 -5.20
C THR A 77 21.95 -5.66 -4.41
N SER A 78 22.90 -5.60 -3.49
CA SER A 78 23.27 -4.34 -2.85
C SER A 78 24.46 -3.74 -3.60
N GLY A 79 24.39 -2.45 -3.87
CA GLY A 79 25.45 -1.66 -4.49
C GLY A 79 25.50 -0.28 -3.85
N TYR A 80 26.32 0.60 -4.40
CA TYR A 80 26.44 1.98 -3.92
C TYR A 80 25.69 2.93 -4.85
N SER A 81 24.92 3.85 -4.27
CA SER A 81 24.31 4.97 -5.00
C SER A 81 25.27 6.15 -5.15
N ASP A 82 26.21 6.25 -4.24
CA ASP A 82 27.35 7.14 -4.19
C ASP A 82 28.45 6.44 -3.37
N VAL A 83 29.56 7.12 -3.09
CA VAL A 83 30.74 6.55 -2.40
C VAL A 83 30.41 6.07 -0.98
N THR A 84 29.30 6.50 -0.38
CA THR A 84 29.00 6.30 1.04
C THR A 84 27.74 5.50 1.31
N ARG A 85 26.79 5.46 0.37
CA ARG A 85 25.44 4.96 0.62
C ARG A 85 25.13 3.66 -0.12
N LYS A 86 24.95 2.58 0.65
CA LYS A 86 24.42 1.32 0.09
C LYS A 86 22.95 1.47 -0.27
N THR A 87 22.62 1.06 -1.48
CA THR A 87 21.25 1.02 -1.99
C THR A 87 20.98 -0.35 -2.62
N LYS A 88 19.71 -0.64 -2.80
CA LYS A 88 19.24 -1.81 -3.55
C LYS A 88 19.39 -1.53 -5.04
N TRP A 89 19.96 -2.48 -5.77
CA TRP A 89 20.03 -2.50 -7.22
C TRP A 89 19.22 -3.67 -7.76
N LEU A 90 18.46 -3.41 -8.78
CA LEU A 90 17.62 -4.38 -9.47
C LEU A 90 18.12 -4.57 -10.89
N GLN A 91 17.98 -5.78 -11.41
CA GLN A 91 18.34 -6.13 -12.78
C GLN A 91 17.11 -6.53 -13.58
N SER A 92 16.99 -5.97 -14.78
CA SER A 92 16.12 -6.43 -15.86
C SER A 92 16.96 -7.05 -16.99
N GLU A 93 16.31 -7.39 -18.09
CA GLU A 93 16.98 -7.84 -19.31
C GLU A 93 17.88 -6.76 -19.91
N ASP A 94 17.53 -5.46 -19.73
CA ASP A 94 18.27 -4.34 -20.31
C ASP A 94 19.49 -3.92 -19.49
N GLY A 95 19.50 -4.17 -18.17
CA GLY A 95 20.61 -3.79 -17.30
C GLY A 95 20.20 -3.60 -15.84
N TRP A 96 21.11 -2.93 -15.08
CA TRP A 96 20.98 -2.67 -13.65
C TRP A 96 20.50 -1.25 -13.39
N PHE A 97 19.61 -1.06 -12.42
CA PHE A 97 19.08 0.24 -11.99
C PHE A 97 18.81 0.28 -10.49
N GLN A 98 18.75 1.49 -9.94
CA GLN A 98 18.50 1.68 -8.51
C GLN A 98 17.06 1.33 -8.13
N GLY A 99 16.89 0.52 -7.07
CA GLY A 99 15.59 0.05 -6.63
C GLY A 99 14.76 1.04 -5.80
N SER A 100 15.33 2.17 -5.39
CA SER A 100 14.67 3.17 -4.52
C SER A 100 13.40 3.76 -5.14
N TYR A 101 13.36 3.87 -6.48
CA TYR A 101 12.23 4.41 -7.23
C TYR A 101 11.59 3.38 -8.15
N VAL A 102 11.64 2.13 -7.71
CA VAL A 102 10.98 1.02 -8.38
C VAL A 102 9.96 0.42 -7.43
N GLN A 103 8.69 0.62 -7.72
CA GLN A 103 7.62 -0.04 -6.97
C GLN A 103 7.58 -1.52 -7.35
N PRO A 104 7.76 -2.46 -6.41
CA PRO A 104 7.47 -3.87 -6.65
C PRO A 104 5.99 -4.05 -6.93
N VAL A 105 5.65 -4.70 -8.03
CA VAL A 105 4.26 -4.83 -8.48
C VAL A 105 3.95 -6.24 -8.95
N LYS A 106 2.65 -6.57 -8.99
CA LYS A 106 2.09 -7.71 -9.69
C LYS A 106 1.19 -7.23 -10.80
N ASN A 107 0.79 -8.14 -11.67
CA ASN A 107 -0.21 -7.91 -12.71
C ASN A 107 -1.26 -9.02 -12.61
N GLU A 108 -2.22 -8.84 -11.71
CA GLU A 108 -3.25 -9.82 -11.40
C GLU A 108 -4.62 -9.27 -11.81
N LEU A 109 -5.23 -9.91 -12.80
CA LEU A 109 -6.59 -9.57 -13.22
C LEU A 109 -7.60 -10.30 -12.35
N ASN A 110 -8.70 -9.62 -12.04
CA ASN A 110 -9.78 -10.12 -11.19
C ASN A 110 -11.04 -10.37 -12.01
N ARG A 111 -11.89 -11.25 -11.53
CA ARG A 111 -13.25 -11.39 -12.06
C ARG A 111 -14.09 -10.20 -11.53
N PRO A 112 -14.62 -9.34 -12.41
CA PRO A 112 -15.45 -8.23 -12.01
C PRO A 112 -16.71 -8.67 -11.27
N LEU A 113 -17.11 -7.91 -10.24
CA LEU A 113 -18.45 -8.02 -9.67
C LEU A 113 -19.43 -7.23 -10.55
N THR A 114 -20.66 -7.67 -10.58
CA THR A 114 -21.74 -7.04 -11.36
C THR A 114 -22.62 -6.10 -10.52
N SER A 115 -22.39 -6.06 -9.21
CA SER A 115 -23.08 -5.16 -8.28
C SER A 115 -22.19 -4.82 -7.10
N VAL A 116 -22.45 -3.69 -6.45
CA VAL A 116 -21.79 -3.25 -5.21
C VAL A 116 -22.86 -2.98 -4.14
N PRO A 117 -22.51 -3.12 -2.84
CA PRO A 117 -23.39 -2.73 -1.75
C PRO A 117 -23.76 -1.25 -1.82
N ALA A 118 -24.90 -0.87 -1.24
CA ALA A 118 -25.34 0.53 -1.16
C ALA A 118 -24.36 1.41 -0.35
N SER A 119 -23.64 0.84 0.61
CA SER A 119 -22.58 1.50 1.36
C SER A 119 -21.26 1.68 0.58
N GLY A 120 -21.21 1.24 -0.67
CA GLY A 120 -20.00 1.19 -1.44
C GLY A 120 -19.16 -0.06 -1.16
N MET A 121 -18.02 -0.15 -1.85
CA MET A 121 -17.10 -1.26 -1.75
C MET A 121 -15.65 -0.72 -1.81
N LEU A 122 -14.89 -0.99 -0.77
CA LEU A 122 -13.45 -0.69 -0.78
C LEU A 122 -12.73 -1.69 -1.66
N VAL A 123 -11.87 -1.19 -2.56
CA VAL A 123 -11.10 -2.00 -3.51
C VAL A 123 -9.63 -1.64 -3.49
N GLU A 124 -8.79 -2.56 -3.95
CA GLU A 124 -7.35 -2.40 -4.10
C GLU A 124 -6.96 -2.63 -5.57
N VAL A 125 -6.07 -1.82 -6.13
CA VAL A 125 -5.50 -2.01 -7.46
C VAL A 125 -4.50 -3.16 -7.43
N THR A 126 -4.66 -4.15 -8.33
CA THR A 126 -3.86 -5.37 -8.41
C THR A 126 -3.00 -5.49 -9.67
N VAL A 127 -3.04 -4.48 -10.51
CA VAL A 127 -2.19 -4.33 -11.70
C VAL A 127 -1.17 -3.20 -11.47
N PRO A 128 -0.07 -3.09 -12.22
CA PRO A 128 0.93 -2.04 -12.00
C PRO A 128 0.36 -0.63 -11.95
N TYR A 129 -0.56 -0.33 -12.83
CA TYR A 129 -1.44 0.84 -12.79
C TYR A 129 -2.68 0.60 -13.66
N THR A 130 -3.74 1.37 -13.40
CA THR A 130 -4.92 1.43 -14.24
C THR A 130 -5.25 2.89 -14.60
N GLN A 131 -5.63 3.13 -15.85
CA GLN A 131 -6.04 4.46 -16.29
C GLN A 131 -7.49 4.72 -15.86
N SER A 132 -7.71 5.76 -15.08
CA SER A 132 -9.06 6.24 -14.81
C SER A 132 -9.52 7.24 -15.85
N TYR A 133 -10.83 7.39 -15.94
CA TYR A 133 -11.49 8.31 -16.85
C TYR A 133 -12.57 9.09 -16.12
N VAL A 134 -12.82 10.29 -16.57
CA VAL A 134 -13.98 11.11 -16.19
C VAL A 134 -14.89 11.30 -17.41
N VAL A 135 -16.18 11.55 -17.17
CA VAL A 135 -17.10 11.93 -18.23
C VAL A 135 -17.34 13.43 -18.14
N ARG A 136 -17.07 14.16 -19.20
CA ARG A 136 -17.28 15.59 -19.34
C ARG A 136 -17.97 15.85 -20.66
N ASP A 137 -19.12 16.53 -20.61
CA ASP A 137 -19.89 16.86 -21.81
C ASP A 137 -20.26 15.63 -22.66
N GLY A 138 -20.51 14.48 -21.98
CA GLY A 138 -20.80 13.19 -22.61
C GLY A 138 -19.57 12.46 -23.18
N GLU A 139 -18.38 13.05 -23.10
CA GLU A 139 -17.15 12.47 -23.58
C GLU A 139 -16.32 11.84 -22.43
N LYS A 140 -15.71 10.69 -22.72
CA LYS A 140 -14.78 10.01 -21.83
C LYS A 140 -13.39 10.60 -21.98
N LYS A 141 -12.87 11.27 -20.94
CA LYS A 141 -11.55 11.90 -20.91
C LYS A 141 -10.63 11.17 -19.92
N ARG A 142 -9.36 11.00 -20.28
CA ARG A 142 -8.36 10.43 -19.37
C ARG A 142 -8.18 11.34 -18.15
N SER A 143 -8.04 10.72 -16.97
CA SER A 143 -7.76 11.39 -15.72
C SER A 143 -6.57 10.75 -15.01
N TYR A 144 -6.66 10.47 -13.71
CA TYR A 144 -5.58 9.87 -12.93
C TYR A 144 -5.19 8.47 -13.42
N ARG A 145 -3.96 8.06 -13.13
CA ARG A 145 -3.59 6.66 -13.01
C ARG A 145 -3.75 6.24 -11.56
N PHE A 146 -4.42 5.12 -11.34
CA PHE A 146 -4.44 4.47 -10.04
C PHE A 146 -3.38 3.37 -10.04
N TYR A 147 -2.55 3.35 -9.02
CA TYR A 147 -1.34 2.55 -8.96
C TYR A 147 -1.51 1.31 -8.10
N TYR A 148 -0.67 0.32 -8.33
CA TYR A 148 -0.66 -0.93 -7.57
C TYR A 148 -0.71 -0.68 -6.07
N LYS A 149 -1.62 -1.38 -5.35
CA LYS A 149 -1.86 -1.24 -3.92
C LYS A 149 -2.48 0.09 -3.47
N SER A 150 -2.84 0.99 -4.36
CA SER A 150 -3.74 2.08 -3.97
C SER A 150 -5.15 1.56 -3.70
N THR A 151 -5.87 2.21 -2.79
CA THR A 151 -7.21 1.81 -2.36
C THR A 151 -8.25 2.85 -2.78
N HIS A 152 -9.43 2.41 -3.14
CA HIS A 152 -10.48 3.32 -3.65
C HIS A 152 -11.86 2.84 -3.25
N TRP A 153 -12.83 3.76 -3.15
CA TRP A 153 -14.23 3.46 -2.91
C TRP A 153 -15.01 3.36 -4.23
N VAL A 154 -15.57 2.19 -4.49
CA VAL A 154 -16.46 1.93 -5.63
C VAL A 154 -17.91 2.05 -5.15
N ASN A 155 -18.69 2.90 -5.81
CA ASN A 155 -20.10 3.11 -5.49
C ASN A 155 -21.05 2.60 -6.56
N ASN A 156 -20.55 2.26 -7.76
CA ASN A 156 -21.39 1.73 -8.82
C ASN A 156 -20.59 0.82 -9.78
N VAL A 157 -21.33 -0.02 -10.51
CA VAL A 157 -20.82 -0.89 -11.56
C VAL A 157 -21.55 -0.57 -12.86
N ILE A 158 -20.80 -0.42 -13.94
CA ILE A 158 -21.33 -0.12 -15.25
C ILE A 158 -20.85 -1.20 -16.23
N VAL A 159 -21.79 -1.83 -16.91
CA VAL A 159 -21.47 -2.73 -18.01
C VAL A 159 -21.51 -1.92 -19.29
N GLY A 160 -20.34 -1.74 -19.88
CA GLY A 160 -20.16 -1.03 -21.14
C GLY A 160 -20.33 -1.91 -22.36
N GLU A 161 -19.95 -1.39 -23.51
CA GLU A 161 -19.92 -2.15 -24.77
C GLU A 161 -18.99 -3.37 -24.66
N ASN A 162 -19.27 -4.41 -25.40
CA ASN A 162 -18.54 -5.68 -25.40
C ASN A 162 -18.44 -6.39 -24.03
N ASN A 163 -19.41 -6.13 -23.13
CA ASN A 163 -19.42 -6.67 -21.75
C ASN A 163 -18.22 -6.24 -20.90
N LEU A 164 -17.50 -5.20 -21.26
CA LEU A 164 -16.45 -4.64 -20.42
C LEU A 164 -17.07 -3.99 -19.17
N VAL A 165 -16.67 -4.45 -18.00
CA VAL A 165 -17.19 -3.97 -16.73
C VAL A 165 -16.30 -2.83 -16.22
N TRP A 166 -16.93 -1.74 -15.82
CA TRP A 166 -16.31 -0.56 -15.25
C TRP A 166 -16.78 -0.36 -13.81
N TYR A 167 -15.86 -0.05 -12.93
CA TYR A 167 -16.18 0.46 -11.60
C TYR A 167 -16.20 1.97 -11.62
N GLN A 168 -17.24 2.54 -11.02
CA GLN A 168 -17.32 3.96 -10.72
C GLN A 168 -16.74 4.19 -9.34
N VAL A 169 -15.62 4.90 -9.29
CA VAL A 169 -14.94 5.28 -8.07
C VAL A 169 -15.37 6.68 -7.67
N LEU A 170 -15.85 6.83 -6.44
CA LEU A 170 -16.12 8.13 -5.84
C LEU A 170 -14.83 8.66 -5.19
N ASP A 171 -14.45 9.87 -5.55
CA ASP A 171 -13.39 10.61 -4.87
C ASP A 171 -13.98 11.89 -4.27
N GLU A 172 -14.17 11.88 -2.96
CA GLU A 172 -14.79 12.99 -2.25
C GLU A 172 -13.95 14.26 -2.24
N ARG A 173 -12.62 14.13 -2.29
CA ARG A 173 -11.70 15.27 -2.34
C ARG A 173 -11.75 15.97 -3.69
N ALA A 174 -11.72 15.19 -4.76
CA ALA A 174 -11.89 15.71 -6.12
C ALA A 174 -13.35 16.10 -6.41
N LYS A 175 -14.31 15.65 -5.61
CA LYS A 175 -15.77 15.78 -5.82
C LYS A 175 -16.17 15.27 -7.19
N ASP A 176 -15.63 14.12 -7.57
CA ASP A 176 -15.77 13.57 -8.92
C ASP A 176 -15.92 12.04 -8.92
N TYR A 177 -16.38 11.53 -10.05
CA TYR A 177 -16.48 10.11 -10.32
C TYR A 177 -15.45 9.71 -11.37
N PHE A 178 -14.64 8.72 -11.03
CA PHE A 178 -13.67 8.11 -11.93
C PHE A 178 -14.13 6.73 -12.35
N TYR A 179 -13.96 6.42 -13.62
CA TYR A 179 -14.30 5.13 -14.21
C TYR A 179 -13.04 4.36 -14.51
N VAL A 180 -12.91 3.17 -13.97
CA VAL A 180 -11.75 2.28 -14.15
C VAL A 180 -12.21 0.89 -14.57
N GLU A 181 -11.37 0.17 -15.29
CA GLU A 181 -11.65 -1.21 -15.66
C GLU A 181 -11.71 -2.09 -14.42
N ALA A 182 -12.85 -2.74 -14.19
CA ALA A 182 -13.12 -3.47 -12.97
C ALA A 182 -12.18 -4.68 -12.75
N ALA A 183 -11.69 -5.29 -13.84
CA ALA A 183 -10.74 -6.39 -13.75
C ALA A 183 -9.39 -6.01 -13.10
N HIS A 184 -9.07 -4.72 -13.05
CA HIS A 184 -7.83 -4.22 -12.45
C HIS A 184 -7.90 -4.03 -10.93
N LEU A 185 -9.09 -4.19 -10.34
CA LEU A 185 -9.33 -3.97 -8.93
C LEU A 185 -9.97 -5.20 -8.28
N ARG A 186 -9.56 -5.48 -7.05
CA ARG A 186 -10.19 -6.52 -6.23
C ARG A 186 -10.92 -5.90 -5.03
N PRO A 187 -12.03 -6.45 -4.59
CA PRO A 187 -12.63 -6.11 -3.31
C PRO A 187 -11.67 -6.41 -2.16
N ILE A 188 -11.68 -5.52 -1.16
CA ILE A 188 -11.05 -5.78 0.14
C ILE A 188 -12.12 -6.35 1.05
N MET A 189 -11.86 -7.56 1.56
CA MET A 189 -12.83 -8.25 2.41
C MET A 189 -12.77 -7.73 3.85
N PRO A 190 -13.89 -7.70 4.59
CA PRO A 190 -13.94 -7.25 5.98
C PRO A 190 -12.89 -7.91 6.89
N GLU A 191 -12.58 -9.18 6.66
CA GLU A 191 -11.61 -9.95 7.42
C GLU A 191 -10.18 -9.42 7.24
N GLU A 192 -9.87 -8.84 6.07
CA GLU A 192 -8.56 -8.27 5.76
C GLU A 192 -8.26 -7.01 6.55
N ILE A 193 -9.31 -6.28 6.98
CA ILE A 193 -9.19 -5.03 7.77
C ILE A 193 -9.62 -5.21 9.23
N SER A 194 -9.91 -6.44 9.66
CA SER A 194 -10.25 -6.74 11.04
C SER A 194 -9.12 -6.35 12.01
N PRO A 195 -9.44 -5.90 13.24
CA PRO A 195 -8.44 -5.45 14.21
C PRO A 195 -7.42 -6.53 14.57
N ILE A 196 -6.18 -6.11 14.79
CA ILE A 196 -5.10 -6.91 15.35
C ILE A 196 -5.01 -6.58 16.85
N SER A 197 -4.88 -7.60 17.70
CA SER A 197 -4.83 -7.46 19.17
C SER A 197 -5.98 -6.61 19.74
N PRO A 198 -7.25 -6.94 19.47
CA PRO A 198 -8.36 -6.22 20.05
C PRO A 198 -8.35 -6.37 21.58
N GLY A 199 -8.65 -5.29 22.30
CA GLY A 199 -8.68 -5.29 23.77
C GLY A 199 -7.32 -5.07 24.45
N VAL A 200 -6.22 -4.94 23.72
CA VAL A 200 -4.95 -4.45 24.27
C VAL A 200 -4.98 -2.93 24.34
N SER A 201 -4.90 -2.36 25.54
CA SER A 201 -5.00 -0.93 25.79
C SER A 201 -3.65 -0.21 25.82
N ASP A 202 -2.57 -0.94 26.10
CA ASP A 202 -1.21 -0.37 26.22
C ASP A 202 -0.45 -0.56 24.88
N LYS A 203 -0.91 0.15 23.87
CA LYS A 203 -0.34 0.17 22.52
C LYS A 203 0.47 1.46 22.30
N VAL A 204 1.73 1.33 21.96
CA VAL A 204 2.62 2.47 21.66
C VAL A 204 3.35 2.26 20.34
N ILE A 205 3.37 3.29 19.50
CA ILE A 205 4.19 3.35 18.29
C ILE A 205 5.41 4.23 18.60
N LYS A 206 6.61 3.71 18.37
CA LYS A 206 7.85 4.50 18.41
C LYS A 206 8.39 4.68 17.00
N VAL A 207 8.57 5.92 16.59
CA VAL A 207 9.18 6.29 15.30
C VAL A 207 10.59 6.83 15.60
N ASP A 208 11.59 6.12 15.15
CA ASP A 208 13.00 6.50 15.24
C ASP A 208 13.37 7.21 13.94
N LEU A 209 13.45 8.55 13.99
CA LEU A 209 13.73 9.39 12.82
C LEU A 209 15.16 9.24 12.31
N GLU A 210 16.12 8.93 13.19
CA GLU A 210 17.51 8.71 12.80
C GLU A 210 17.68 7.39 12.06
N LYS A 211 17.06 6.31 12.59
CA LYS A 211 17.16 4.97 12.00
C LYS A 211 16.11 4.72 10.92
N GLN A 212 15.20 5.68 10.70
CA GLN A 212 14.08 5.55 9.77
C GLN A 212 13.32 4.24 9.97
N ARG A 213 12.88 4.02 11.22
CA ARG A 213 12.22 2.80 11.67
C ARG A 213 11.03 3.11 12.56
N VAL A 214 9.95 2.37 12.37
CA VAL A 214 8.78 2.42 13.22
C VAL A 214 8.60 1.07 13.92
N THR A 215 8.29 1.09 15.21
CA THR A 215 8.07 -0.12 16.01
C THR A 215 6.81 0.03 16.86
N ALA A 216 5.94 -0.97 16.78
CA ALA A 216 4.75 -1.10 17.61
C ALA A 216 5.07 -1.93 18.86
N PHE A 217 4.56 -1.50 20.00
CA PHE A 217 4.70 -2.16 21.29
C PHE A 217 3.34 -2.42 21.93
N GLU A 218 3.20 -3.59 22.58
CA GLU A 218 2.14 -3.90 23.53
C GLU A 218 2.79 -4.01 24.91
N GLY A 219 2.57 -3.01 25.75
CA GLY A 219 3.38 -2.82 26.95
C GLY A 219 4.86 -2.59 26.60
N SER A 220 5.74 -3.41 27.19
CA SER A 220 7.18 -3.37 26.90
C SER A 220 7.61 -4.25 25.72
N ARG A 221 6.70 -5.09 25.18
CA ARG A 221 7.01 -6.07 24.13
C ARG A 221 6.87 -5.48 22.74
N PRO A 222 7.93 -5.47 21.91
CA PRO A 222 7.79 -5.12 20.51
C PRO A 222 7.02 -6.23 19.77
N VAL A 223 5.99 -5.85 19.02
CA VAL A 223 5.12 -6.78 18.28
C VAL A 223 5.24 -6.64 16.77
N PHE A 224 5.69 -5.50 16.29
CA PHE A 224 5.95 -5.29 14.87
C PHE A 224 6.99 -4.19 14.66
N THR A 225 7.84 -4.34 13.65
CA THR A 225 8.83 -3.33 13.25
C THR A 225 8.91 -3.25 11.73
N ALA A 226 8.92 -2.03 11.19
CA ALA A 226 9.07 -1.75 9.77
C ALA A 226 10.10 -0.64 9.52
N ARG A 227 10.68 -0.63 8.32
CA ARG A 227 11.39 0.56 7.81
C ARG A 227 10.36 1.60 7.38
N THR A 228 10.71 2.86 7.55
CA THR A 228 9.86 3.98 7.17
C THR A 228 10.65 5.03 6.39
N SER A 229 9.94 5.99 5.79
CA SER A 229 10.50 7.22 5.28
C SER A 229 9.73 8.39 5.86
N THR A 230 10.41 9.20 6.66
CA THR A 230 9.82 10.37 7.33
C THR A 230 10.16 11.65 6.57
N GLY A 231 9.87 12.80 7.16
CA GLY A 231 10.10 14.11 6.54
C GLY A 231 11.53 14.33 6.08
N TYR A 232 11.67 14.85 4.86
CA TYR A 232 12.97 15.09 4.23
C TYR A 232 13.77 16.20 4.95
N PHE A 233 13.09 17.25 5.40
CA PHE A 233 13.70 18.34 6.15
C PHE A 233 13.52 18.15 7.65
N GLU A 234 14.53 18.56 8.43
CA GLU A 234 14.44 18.57 9.89
C GLU A 234 13.21 19.35 10.36
N GLY A 235 12.50 18.79 11.33
CA GLY A 235 11.30 19.40 11.93
C GLY A 235 10.00 19.23 11.11
N THR A 236 10.03 18.67 9.91
CA THR A 236 8.80 18.44 9.14
C THR A 236 7.97 17.28 9.67
N THR A 237 8.60 16.22 10.18
CA THR A 237 7.90 15.22 10.99
C THR A 237 7.89 15.70 12.44
N PRO A 238 6.72 15.93 13.05
CA PRO A 238 6.64 16.45 14.41
C PRO A 238 7.22 15.45 15.42
N ILE A 239 8.01 15.97 16.37
CA ILE A 239 8.56 15.19 17.49
C ILE A 239 7.63 15.25 18.69
N GLY A 240 7.78 14.32 19.64
CA GLY A 240 7.00 14.25 20.87
C GLY A 240 5.92 13.16 20.82
N GLU A 241 4.94 13.29 21.71
CA GLU A 241 3.85 12.34 21.84
C GLU A 241 2.65 12.78 21.01
N HIS A 242 2.16 11.86 20.20
CA HIS A 242 0.99 12.04 19.34
C HIS A 242 0.03 10.88 19.53
N ARG A 243 -1.22 11.08 19.16
CA ARG A 243 -2.24 10.01 19.11
C ARG A 243 -2.74 9.83 17.69
N VAL A 244 -3.17 8.62 17.37
CA VAL A 244 -3.96 8.40 16.18
C VAL A 244 -5.34 9.00 16.42
N GLU A 245 -5.66 10.10 15.72
CA GLU A 245 -6.88 10.88 15.93
C GLU A 245 -8.01 10.44 15.01
N ARG A 246 -7.65 10.04 13.80
CA ARG A 246 -8.60 9.57 12.79
C ARG A 246 -7.92 8.61 11.82
N LYS A 247 -8.72 7.79 11.13
CA LYS A 247 -8.21 6.80 10.19
C LYS A 247 -9.07 6.75 8.94
N GLN A 248 -8.43 6.48 7.81
CA GLN A 248 -9.10 6.28 6.52
C GLN A 248 -8.46 5.10 5.79
N PRO A 249 -9.24 4.16 5.25
CA PRO A 249 -8.68 3.05 4.46
C PRO A 249 -8.19 3.52 3.08
N SER A 250 -8.67 4.65 2.61
CA SER A 250 -8.31 5.31 1.35
C SER A 250 -8.37 6.81 1.53
N SER A 251 -7.36 7.53 1.08
CA SER A 251 -7.36 9.00 1.12
C SER A 251 -6.81 9.59 -0.16
N HIS A 252 -7.41 10.65 -0.66
CA HIS A 252 -6.82 11.47 -1.70
C HIS A 252 -6.02 12.59 -1.04
N MET A 253 -4.69 12.47 -1.09
CA MET A 253 -3.79 13.44 -0.47
C MET A 253 -3.39 14.53 -1.45
N THR A 254 -3.68 15.77 -1.08
CA THR A 254 -3.23 16.99 -1.75
C THR A 254 -2.55 17.88 -0.73
N PRO A 255 -1.58 18.72 -1.13
CA PRO A 255 -0.90 19.58 -0.17
C PRO A 255 -1.84 20.65 0.37
N PHE A 256 -1.56 21.10 1.56
CA PHE A 256 -2.00 22.40 2.01
C PHE A 256 -1.19 23.46 1.26
N GLU A 257 -0.72 24.36 1.22
CA GLU A 257 -0.05 25.32 0.37
C GLU A 257 1.38 24.90 -0.02
N GLY A 258 1.77 25.16 -1.25
CA GLY A 258 3.17 25.20 -1.71
C GLY A 258 3.79 23.90 -2.25
N ASN A 259 3.35 22.73 -1.85
CA ASN A 259 3.82 21.45 -2.41
C ASN A 259 2.94 21.03 -3.61
N ARG A 260 3.54 20.33 -4.57
CA ARG A 260 2.84 19.88 -5.78
C ARG A 260 2.71 18.35 -5.78
N TYR A 261 1.89 17.80 -4.90
CA TYR A 261 1.50 16.41 -5.04
C TYR A 261 -0.03 16.30 -5.09
N ASP A 262 -0.51 15.32 -5.80
CA ASP A 262 -1.91 15.00 -6.03
C ASP A 262 -2.02 13.48 -6.11
N LEU A 263 -2.34 12.83 -4.99
CA LEU A 263 -2.15 11.41 -4.75
C LEU A 263 -3.48 10.74 -4.39
N PRO A 264 -4.27 10.30 -5.40
CA PRO A 264 -5.51 9.59 -5.15
C PRO A 264 -5.25 8.18 -4.62
N GLY A 265 -6.09 7.75 -3.68
CA GLY A 265 -6.09 6.38 -3.19
C GLY A 265 -4.89 6.00 -2.31
N VAL A 266 -4.35 6.92 -1.54
CA VAL A 266 -3.32 6.63 -0.54
C VAL A 266 -3.89 5.65 0.49
N PRO A 267 -3.29 4.45 0.65
CA PRO A 267 -3.90 3.41 1.45
C PRO A 267 -3.53 3.50 2.93
N TRP A 268 -4.49 3.10 3.79
CA TRP A 268 -4.30 2.75 5.20
C TRP A 268 -3.76 3.89 6.05
N VAL A 269 -4.43 5.05 5.99
CA VAL A 269 -3.99 6.28 6.63
C VAL A 269 -4.40 6.32 8.10
N CYS A 270 -3.42 6.57 8.98
CA CYS A 270 -3.58 6.81 10.41
C CYS A 270 -3.04 8.21 10.72
N TYR A 271 -3.92 9.20 10.86
CA TYR A 271 -3.54 10.58 11.13
C TYR A 271 -3.14 10.77 12.60
N ILE A 272 -2.02 11.43 12.83
CA ILE A 272 -1.48 11.77 14.15
C ILE A 272 -1.48 13.28 14.42
N SER A 273 -2.02 14.04 13.49
CA SER A 273 -2.23 15.49 13.65
C SER A 273 -3.35 16.00 12.76
N TRP A 274 -3.99 17.08 13.18
CA TRP A 274 -5.00 17.79 12.38
C TRP A 274 -4.40 18.47 11.14
N SER A 275 -3.09 18.73 11.12
CA SER A 275 -2.36 19.25 9.96
C SER A 275 -2.15 18.21 8.85
N GLY A 276 -2.56 16.97 9.06
CA GLY A 276 -2.53 15.90 8.06
C GLY A 276 -1.31 14.97 8.13
N VAL A 277 -0.40 15.15 9.10
CA VAL A 277 0.70 14.19 9.29
C VAL A 277 0.14 12.85 9.73
N SER A 278 0.58 11.78 9.06
CA SER A 278 0.01 10.45 9.22
C SER A 278 1.03 9.33 8.94
N LEU A 279 0.73 8.14 9.45
CA LEU A 279 1.30 6.89 8.94
C LEU A 279 0.43 6.43 7.77
N HIS A 280 1.02 6.06 6.63
CA HIS A 280 0.26 5.58 5.48
C HIS A 280 1.12 4.77 4.51
N GLY A 281 0.48 3.99 3.64
CA GLY A 281 1.15 3.30 2.55
C GLY A 281 1.52 4.24 1.41
N THR A 282 2.60 3.91 0.70
CA THR A 282 3.07 4.67 -0.45
C THR A 282 3.23 3.80 -1.69
N TYR A 283 2.92 4.36 -2.86
CA TYR A 283 3.10 3.73 -4.16
C TYR A 283 4.02 4.55 -5.09
N TRP A 284 4.58 5.67 -4.59
CA TRP A 284 5.40 6.63 -5.37
C TRP A 284 6.87 6.64 -4.99
N HIS A 285 7.32 5.76 -4.12
CA HIS A 285 8.74 5.44 -3.88
C HIS A 285 8.89 4.08 -3.20
N ASN A 286 10.12 3.56 -3.17
CA ASN A 286 10.50 2.35 -2.46
C ASN A 286 11.79 2.57 -1.64
N ASN A 287 12.03 3.81 -1.22
CA ASN A 287 13.27 4.24 -0.54
C ASN A 287 13.15 4.24 0.98
N TYR A 288 12.50 3.21 1.53
CA TYR A 288 12.32 3.09 2.98
C TYR A 288 13.65 2.91 3.71
N GLY A 289 13.83 3.69 4.78
CA GLY A 289 15.07 3.84 5.54
C GLY A 289 15.82 5.12 5.21
N THR A 290 15.19 6.00 4.41
CA THR A 290 15.68 7.33 4.05
C THR A 290 14.53 8.32 4.14
N PRO A 291 14.73 9.54 4.65
CA PRO A 291 13.72 10.59 4.61
C PRO A 291 13.30 10.93 3.17
N GLU A 292 11.98 10.93 2.88
CA GLU A 292 11.42 11.13 1.53
C GLU A 292 10.11 11.93 1.54
N SER A 293 9.50 12.17 2.72
CA SER A 293 8.17 12.78 2.79
C SER A 293 8.22 14.27 3.11
N SER A 294 7.07 14.93 3.04
CA SER A 294 6.87 16.30 3.55
C SER A 294 6.53 16.34 5.05
N GLY A 295 6.65 15.19 5.75
CA GLY A 295 6.41 15.09 7.19
C GLY A 295 5.71 13.81 7.63
N CYS A 296 5.01 13.13 6.73
CA CYS A 296 4.34 11.86 7.01
C CYS A 296 5.33 10.72 7.26
N ILE A 297 4.86 9.67 7.92
CA ILE A 297 5.58 8.43 8.18
C ILE A 297 5.17 7.42 7.08
N ASN A 298 5.93 7.41 6.00
CA ASN A 298 5.67 6.58 4.82
C ASN A 298 6.05 5.13 5.07
N LEU A 299 5.17 4.21 4.73
CA LEU A 299 5.33 2.77 4.88
C LEU A 299 5.04 2.04 3.56
N THR A 300 5.44 0.77 3.48
CA THR A 300 4.89 -0.08 2.41
C THR A 300 3.37 -0.20 2.60
N PRO A 301 2.59 -0.43 1.55
CA PRO A 301 1.14 -0.65 1.69
C PRO A 301 0.81 -1.78 2.68
N GLU A 302 1.61 -2.84 2.70
CA GLU A 302 1.43 -3.97 3.60
C GLU A 302 1.72 -3.61 5.06
N ASP A 303 2.80 -2.88 5.32
CA ASP A 303 3.16 -2.45 6.68
C ASP A 303 2.14 -1.41 7.20
N SER A 304 1.68 -0.51 6.34
CA SER A 304 0.64 0.46 6.72
C SER A 304 -0.69 -0.21 7.03
N LEU A 305 -1.08 -1.25 6.28
CA LEU A 305 -2.25 -2.07 6.58
C LEU A 305 -2.13 -2.72 7.96
N TRP A 306 -0.92 -3.22 8.31
CA TRP A 306 -0.70 -3.79 9.63
C TRP A 306 -0.94 -2.74 10.73
N PHE A 307 -0.33 -1.54 10.63
CA PHE A 307 -0.55 -0.45 11.60
C PHE A 307 -2.00 0.01 11.62
N TYR A 308 -2.64 0.14 10.46
CA TYR A 308 -4.04 0.50 10.34
C TYR A 308 -4.96 -0.47 11.11
N ARG A 309 -4.73 -1.76 11.02
CA ARG A 309 -5.48 -2.80 11.72
C ARG A 309 -5.17 -2.86 13.22
N TRP A 310 -3.95 -2.50 13.61
CA TRP A 310 -3.49 -2.62 15.00
C TRP A 310 -3.80 -1.40 15.84
N THR A 311 -3.88 -0.21 15.26
CA THR A 311 -4.19 1.02 15.98
C THR A 311 -5.70 1.22 16.21
N ASP A 312 -6.04 1.91 17.29
CA ASP A 312 -7.38 2.44 17.54
C ASP A 312 -7.47 3.91 17.06
N PRO A 313 -8.69 4.42 16.72
CA PRO A 313 -9.97 3.72 16.66
C PRO A 313 -10.05 2.70 15.50
N TYR A 314 -10.96 1.73 15.65
CA TYR A 314 -11.30 0.80 14.55
C TYR A 314 -12.24 1.47 13.55
N VAL A 315 -11.97 1.32 12.27
CA VAL A 315 -12.87 1.74 11.18
C VAL A 315 -13.68 0.53 10.72
N PRO A 316 -15.00 0.50 10.93
CA PRO A 316 -15.84 -0.61 10.49
C PRO A 316 -15.81 -0.79 8.96
N PRO A 317 -16.02 -2.01 8.45
CA PRO A 317 -16.20 -2.23 7.02
C PRO A 317 -17.39 -1.43 6.47
N GLY A 318 -17.18 -0.74 5.36
CA GLY A 318 -18.20 0.13 4.74
C GLY A 318 -18.13 1.58 5.21
N GLU A 319 -17.32 1.90 6.20
CA GLU A 319 -17.04 3.27 6.63
C GLU A 319 -15.75 3.77 5.97
N ASP A 320 -15.73 5.03 5.58
CA ASP A 320 -14.59 5.66 4.91
C ASP A 320 -13.64 6.39 5.89
N TYR A 321 -14.10 6.66 7.11
CA TYR A 321 -13.26 7.24 8.17
C TYR A 321 -13.83 6.99 9.58
N VAL A 322 -13.01 7.17 10.59
CA VAL A 322 -13.35 7.31 12.02
C VAL A 322 -12.47 8.38 12.63
#